data_615b9f62733ae2ba003c854a773250b9
#
_entry.id   615b9f62733ae2ba003c854a773250b9
#
_cell.length_a   1.000
_cell.length_b   1.000
_cell.length_c   1.000
_cell.angle_alpha   90.00
_cell.angle_beta   90.00
_cell.angle_gamma   90.00
#
_symmetry.space_group_name_H-M   'P 1'
#
loop_
_entity.id
_entity.type
_entity.pdbx_description
1 polymer ?
#
loop_
_entity_poly.entity_id
_entity_poly.type
_entity_poly.pdbx_seq_one_letter_code
_entity_poly.pdbx_strand_id
1 'polypeptide(L)'
;TLALTMKLGLAPLLXXLPEVLQGTSLTAALIIATWQKLAPAALLFMTHNSINPTILLTMXIMSTLTGGWGGLNQTQTRKIMAFSSIAHLGWMASILTLNPNIMLLNLILYIIMTTPMFMMLMFTSSKTIKDLTTAWSISPQMTXLMVMLLMSLGGLPPMTGFMPKWLIXQEMTTHTLTTATVVLALSALLSLFFYLRLSYTSALTTFPMTTKTTYKWRFQPKLMTTPMXITISLSLLLLPMTPIL
;
A
#
# COMPACT_ATOMS: atom_id res chain seq x y z
N THR A 1 19.21 -8.00 -12.25
CA THR A 1 18.61 -7.37 -11.05
C THR A 1 18.02 -6.00 -11.37
N LEU A 2 18.81 -5.10 -12.02
CA LEU A 2 18.36 -3.72 -12.29
C LEU A 2 17.05 -3.66 -13.10
N ALA A 3 16.91 -4.52 -14.12
CA ALA A 3 15.69 -4.55 -14.93
C ALA A 3 14.46 -4.96 -14.09
N LEU A 4 14.65 -5.93 -13.19
CA LEU A 4 13.56 -6.37 -12.30
C LEU A 4 13.19 -5.32 -11.26
N THR A 5 14.19 -4.63 -10.70
CA THR A 5 13.93 -3.55 -9.73
C THR A 5 13.24 -2.36 -10.40
N MET A 6 13.55 -2.08 -11.68
CA MET A 6 12.86 -1.06 -12.46
C MET A 6 11.39 -1.44 -12.70
N LYS A 7 11.13 -2.71 -13.06
CA LYS A 7 9.78 -3.20 -13.28
C LYS A 7 8.93 -3.12 -12.01
N LEU A 8 9.53 -3.43 -10.87
CA LEU A 8 8.84 -3.34 -9.58
C LEU A 8 8.65 -1.90 -9.13
N GLY A 9 9.56 -1.01 -9.50
CA GLY A 9 9.52 0.38 -9.08
C GLY A 9 10.31 0.66 -7.82
N LEU A 10 11.44 -0.05 -7.64
CA LEU A 10 12.34 0.21 -6.52
C LEU A 10 13.25 1.39 -6.84
N ALA A 11 13.63 2.15 -5.80
CA ALA A 11 14.58 3.23 -5.95
C ALA A 11 15.97 2.67 -6.33
N PRO A 12 16.73 3.38 -7.16
CA PRO A 12 16.48 4.72 -7.70
C PRO A 12 15.63 4.76 -8.98
N LEU A 13 15.15 3.62 -9.47
CA LEU A 13 14.49 3.50 -10.79
C LEU A 13 12.97 3.63 -10.69
N LEU A 14 12.49 4.40 -9.76
CA LEU A 14 11.07 4.50 -9.38
C LEU A 14 10.23 5.52 -10.17
N UNK A 15 10.74 6.13 -10.86
CA UNK A 15 10.18 7.19 -11.48
C UNK A 15 9.04 6.97 -12.34
N UNK A 16 8.96 6.04 -12.78
CA UNK A 16 7.99 5.71 -13.63
C UNK A 16 6.74 5.53 -13.03
N LEU A 17 6.75 4.91 -11.96
CA LEU A 17 5.52 4.37 -11.37
C LEU A 17 4.52 5.46 -10.95
N PRO A 18 4.90 6.51 -10.20
CA PRO A 18 3.93 7.53 -9.83
C PRO A 18 3.33 8.29 -11.02
N GLU A 19 4.13 8.54 -12.05
CA GLU A 19 3.67 9.25 -13.23
C GLU A 19 2.72 8.39 -14.07
N VAL A 20 3.04 7.11 -14.21
CA VAL A 20 2.19 6.17 -14.95
C VAL A 20 0.83 6.02 -14.24
N LEU A 21 0.84 5.86 -12.91
CA LEU A 21 -0.42 5.72 -12.15
C LEU A 21 -1.24 7.00 -12.18
N GLN A 22 -0.57 8.16 -12.23
CA GLN A 22 -1.29 9.45 -12.36
C GLN A 22 -2.04 9.54 -13.69
N GLY A 23 -1.43 9.06 -14.77
CA GLY A 23 -1.99 9.16 -16.11
C GLY A 23 -3.03 8.10 -16.47
N THR A 24 -3.19 7.06 -15.62
CA THR A 24 -4.10 5.96 -15.92
C THR A 24 -5.42 6.07 -15.14
N SER A 25 -6.42 5.28 -15.55
CA SER A 25 -7.67 5.14 -14.81
C SER A 25 -7.40 4.36 -13.50
N LEU A 26 -8.35 4.45 -12.55
CA LEU A 26 -8.23 3.74 -11.28
C LEU A 26 -8.21 2.22 -11.47
N THR A 27 -8.93 1.70 -12.47
CA THR A 27 -8.93 0.26 -12.78
C THR A 27 -7.57 -0.19 -13.32
N ALA A 28 -6.98 0.58 -14.25
CA ALA A 28 -5.64 0.30 -14.77
C ALA A 28 -4.59 0.45 -13.68
N ALA A 29 -4.75 1.45 -12.80
CA ALA A 29 -3.85 1.66 -11.66
C ALA A 29 -3.87 0.46 -10.71
N LEU A 30 -5.05 -0.13 -10.47
CA LEU A 30 -5.18 -1.34 -9.66
C LEU A 30 -4.38 -2.50 -10.28
N ILE A 31 -4.54 -2.73 -11.58
CA ILE A 31 -3.84 -3.81 -12.28
C ILE A 31 -2.32 -3.60 -12.21
N ILE A 32 -1.86 -2.37 -12.43
CA ILE A 32 -0.42 -2.05 -12.38
C ILE A 32 0.12 -2.23 -10.95
N ALA A 33 -0.64 -1.83 -9.94
CA ALA A 33 -0.19 -1.89 -8.55
C ALA A 33 -0.19 -3.31 -7.98
N THR A 34 -0.99 -4.23 -8.52
CA THR A 34 -1.13 -5.59 -7.98
C THR A 34 -0.66 -6.68 -8.94
N TRP A 35 -1.35 -6.82 -10.09
CA TRP A 35 -1.12 -7.92 -11.02
C TRP A 35 0.26 -7.86 -11.67
N GLN A 36 0.66 -6.67 -12.09
CA GLN A 36 1.93 -6.48 -12.81
C GLN A 36 3.17 -6.74 -11.93
N LYS A 37 3.01 -6.79 -10.61
CA LYS A 37 4.13 -7.04 -9.70
C LYS A 37 4.40 -8.52 -9.45
N LEU A 38 3.48 -9.39 -9.87
CA LEU A 38 3.62 -10.83 -9.61
C LEU A 38 4.79 -11.44 -10.37
N ALA A 39 4.92 -11.17 -11.68
CA ALA A 39 5.97 -11.77 -12.50
C ALA A 39 7.39 -11.32 -12.10
N PRO A 40 7.68 -9.99 -11.91
CA PRO A 40 9.01 -9.61 -11.44
C PRO A 40 9.32 -10.12 -10.02
N ALA A 41 8.31 -10.18 -9.13
CA ALA A 41 8.51 -10.71 -7.78
C ALA A 41 8.83 -12.19 -7.81
N ALA A 42 8.17 -12.96 -8.69
CA ALA A 42 8.44 -14.39 -8.86
C ALA A 42 9.87 -14.63 -9.37
N LEU A 43 10.31 -13.82 -10.34
CA LEU A 43 11.68 -13.91 -10.86
C LEU A 43 12.72 -13.57 -9.80
N LEU A 44 12.46 -12.54 -8.98
CA LEU A 44 13.36 -12.20 -7.87
C LEU A 44 13.42 -13.31 -6.83
N PHE A 45 12.27 -13.94 -6.55
CA PHE A 45 12.21 -15.08 -5.63
C PHE A 45 13.05 -16.24 -6.14
N MET A 46 12.97 -16.56 -7.44
CA MET A 46 13.72 -17.65 -8.03
C MET A 46 15.23 -17.39 -8.09
N THR A 47 15.61 -16.11 -8.27
CA THR A 47 17.02 -15.72 -8.43
C THR A 47 17.64 -15.13 -7.17
N HIS A 48 17.01 -15.29 -6.00
CA HIS A 48 17.45 -14.60 -4.77
C HIS A 48 18.88 -14.99 -4.37
N ASN A 49 19.31 -16.23 -4.66
CA ASN A 49 20.65 -16.70 -4.31
C ASN A 49 21.77 -16.05 -5.12
N SER A 50 21.46 -15.55 -6.32
CA SER A 50 22.46 -14.96 -7.22
C SER A 50 22.57 -13.44 -7.07
N ILE A 51 21.72 -12.83 -6.22
CA ILE A 51 21.67 -11.37 -6.04
C ILE A 51 22.62 -10.98 -4.91
N ASN A 52 23.35 -9.88 -5.13
CA ASN A 52 24.21 -9.30 -4.10
C ASN A 52 23.33 -8.71 -2.98
N PRO A 53 23.44 -9.24 -1.74
CA PRO A 53 22.53 -8.79 -0.66
C PRO A 53 22.74 -7.33 -0.25
N THR A 54 23.98 -6.82 -0.32
CA THR A 54 24.24 -5.43 0.08
C THR A 54 23.60 -4.43 -0.87
N ILE A 55 23.69 -4.71 -2.18
CA ILE A 55 23.07 -3.83 -3.21
C ILE A 55 21.54 -3.85 -3.04
N LEU A 56 20.97 -5.03 -2.84
CA LEU A 56 19.52 -5.15 -2.69
C LEU A 56 19.05 -4.44 -1.42
N LEU A 57 19.79 -4.57 -0.32
CA LEU A 57 19.45 -3.93 0.94
C LEU A 57 19.53 -2.40 0.83
N THR A 58 20.54 -1.86 0.17
CA THR A 58 20.66 -0.41 -0.04
C THR A 58 19.49 0.09 -0.87
N MET A 59 19.16 -0.60 -1.93
CA MET A 59 17.98 -0.25 -2.73
C MET A 59 16.69 -0.31 -1.95
N UNK A 60 16.54 -1.13 -1.14
CA UNK A 60 15.48 -1.30 -0.41
C UNK A 60 15.29 -0.24 0.48
N ILE A 61 16.34 0.19 1.26
CA ILE A 61 16.30 1.33 2.19
C ILE A 61 15.98 2.60 1.40
N MET A 62 16.65 2.80 0.30
CA MET A 62 16.36 3.97 -0.55
C MET A 62 14.90 4.00 -0.99
N SER A 63 14.30 2.84 -1.32
CA SER A 63 12.91 2.82 -1.77
C SER A 63 11.92 3.08 -0.65
N THR A 64 12.17 2.60 0.58
CA THR A 64 11.30 2.92 1.71
C THR A 64 11.36 4.41 2.06
N LEU A 65 12.55 5.00 2.02
CA LEU A 65 12.73 6.42 2.31
C LEU A 65 12.09 7.30 1.23
N THR A 66 12.36 7.02 -0.05
CA THR A 66 11.79 7.80 -1.15
C THR A 66 10.29 7.60 -1.27
N GLY A 67 9.81 6.37 -1.04
CA GLY A 67 8.36 6.07 -1.03
C GLY A 67 7.65 6.82 0.08
N GLY A 68 8.23 6.82 1.28
CA GLY A 68 7.69 7.56 2.41
C GLY A 68 7.72 9.07 2.19
N TRP A 69 8.89 9.59 1.82
CA TRP A 69 9.08 11.04 1.62
C TRP A 69 8.24 11.56 0.45
N GLY A 70 8.24 10.84 -0.69
CA GLY A 70 7.53 11.28 -1.89
C GLY A 70 6.02 11.39 -1.71
N GLY A 71 5.46 10.59 -0.80
CA GLY A 71 4.03 10.63 -0.54
C GLY A 71 3.56 11.78 0.36
N LEU A 72 4.49 12.47 1.06
CA LEU A 72 4.11 13.44 2.08
C LEU A 72 3.30 14.62 1.54
N ASN A 73 3.68 15.16 0.37
CA ASN A 73 3.07 16.38 -0.19
C ASN A 73 2.18 16.11 -1.41
N GLN A 74 1.87 14.86 -1.70
CA GLN A 74 1.03 14.53 -2.86
C GLN A 74 -0.44 14.85 -2.57
N THR A 75 -1.12 15.37 -3.59
CA THR A 75 -2.54 15.72 -3.52
C THR A 75 -3.42 14.71 -4.27
N GLN A 76 -2.84 13.93 -5.20
CA GLN A 76 -3.58 12.95 -5.99
C GLN A 76 -3.52 11.57 -5.33
N THR A 77 -4.66 10.94 -5.18
CA THR A 77 -4.78 9.64 -4.50
C THR A 77 -3.97 8.56 -5.22
N ARG A 78 -3.96 8.56 -6.57
CA ARG A 78 -3.21 7.58 -7.34
C ARG A 78 -1.70 7.70 -7.12
N LYS A 79 -1.18 8.93 -7.00
CA LYS A 79 0.24 9.16 -6.69
C LYS A 79 0.58 8.68 -5.28
N ILE A 80 -0.31 8.92 -4.31
CA ILE A 80 -0.11 8.46 -2.94
C ILE A 80 -0.06 6.92 -2.91
N MET A 81 -0.96 6.27 -3.63
CA MET A 81 -0.95 4.81 -3.72
C MET A 81 0.30 4.28 -4.44
N ALA A 82 0.84 5.04 -5.41
CA ALA A 82 2.10 4.68 -6.06
C ALA A 82 3.27 4.73 -5.07
N PHE A 83 3.39 5.82 -4.32
CA PHE A 83 4.44 5.95 -3.31
C PHE A 83 4.30 4.93 -2.19
N SER A 84 3.05 4.58 -1.81
CA SER A 84 2.81 3.52 -0.84
C SER A 84 3.31 2.16 -1.37
N SER A 85 3.10 1.89 -2.66
CA SER A 85 3.57 0.64 -3.27
C SER A 85 5.10 0.57 -3.30
N ILE A 86 5.77 1.71 -3.57
CA ILE A 86 7.24 1.80 -3.55
C ILE A 86 7.76 1.49 -2.14
N ALA A 87 7.13 2.05 -1.11
CA ALA A 87 7.52 1.82 0.28
C ALA A 87 7.33 0.34 0.67
N HIS A 88 6.20 -0.26 0.31
CA HIS A 88 5.95 -1.68 0.61
C HIS A 88 6.94 -2.60 -0.12
N LEU A 89 7.27 -2.28 -1.38
CA LEU A 89 8.25 -3.06 -2.13
C LEU A 89 9.65 -2.95 -1.52
N GLY A 90 9.97 -1.80 -0.92
CA GLY A 90 11.21 -1.64 -0.18
C GLY A 90 11.31 -2.62 0.98
N TRP A 91 10.21 -2.80 1.73
CA TRP A 91 10.14 -3.79 2.80
C TRP A 91 10.28 -5.22 2.26
N MET A 92 9.66 -5.52 1.12
CA MET A 92 9.78 -6.86 0.49
C MET A 92 11.21 -7.14 0.04
N ALA A 93 11.85 -6.15 -0.58
CA ALA A 93 13.20 -6.32 -1.11
C ALA A 93 14.24 -6.49 0.01
N SER A 94 14.03 -5.85 1.16
CA SER A 94 14.98 -5.93 2.28
C SER A 94 15.09 -7.34 2.86
N ILE A 95 14.02 -8.14 2.82
CA ILE A 95 13.99 -9.47 3.42
C ILE A 95 14.29 -10.58 2.41
N LEU A 96 14.34 -10.26 1.12
CA LEU A 96 14.40 -11.28 0.06
C LEU A 96 15.61 -12.21 0.18
N THR A 97 16.79 -11.65 0.51
CA THR A 97 18.02 -12.43 0.60
C THR A 97 18.13 -13.22 1.91
N LEU A 98 17.38 -12.82 2.94
CA LEU A 98 17.42 -13.50 4.26
C LEU A 98 16.39 -14.62 4.32
N ASN A 99 15.13 -14.30 3.98
CA ASN A 99 14.03 -15.25 4.05
C ASN A 99 13.03 -14.95 2.93
N PRO A 100 13.14 -15.63 1.78
CA PRO A 100 12.25 -15.34 0.65
C PRO A 100 10.78 -15.70 0.92
N ASN A 101 10.50 -16.59 1.87
CA ASN A 101 9.11 -16.95 2.22
C ASN A 101 8.37 -15.77 2.85
N ILE A 102 9.07 -14.98 3.70
CA ILE A 102 8.47 -13.78 4.30
C ILE A 102 8.19 -12.72 3.21
N MET A 103 9.05 -12.66 2.19
CA MET A 103 8.84 -11.76 1.05
C MET A 103 7.55 -12.14 0.30
N LEU A 104 7.31 -13.43 0.07
CA LEU A 104 6.08 -13.90 -0.59
C LEU A 104 4.84 -13.59 0.25
N LEU A 105 4.92 -13.84 1.56
CA LEU A 105 3.81 -13.53 2.47
C LEU A 105 3.50 -12.04 2.42
N ASN A 106 4.53 -11.19 2.46
CA ASN A 106 4.36 -9.74 2.40
C ASN A 106 3.72 -9.31 1.07
N LEU A 107 4.10 -9.96 -0.05
CA LEU A 107 3.52 -9.68 -1.38
C LEU A 107 2.02 -10.00 -1.39
N ILE A 108 1.64 -11.17 -0.85
CA ILE A 108 0.24 -11.59 -0.79
C ILE A 108 -0.56 -10.61 0.05
N LEU A 109 -0.05 -10.25 1.24
CA LEU A 109 -0.73 -9.30 2.12
C LEU A 109 -0.85 -7.91 1.48
N TYR A 110 0.20 -7.48 0.76
CA TYR A 110 0.16 -6.21 0.05
C TYR A 110 -0.98 -6.20 -0.98
N ILE A 111 -1.12 -7.27 -1.76
CA ILE A 111 -2.19 -7.37 -2.76
C ILE A 111 -3.57 -7.34 -2.07
N ILE A 112 -3.72 -8.10 -0.97
CA ILE A 112 -4.99 -8.16 -0.22
C ILE A 112 -5.37 -6.79 0.33
N MET A 113 -4.38 -5.98 0.77
CA MET A 113 -4.65 -4.66 1.35
C MET A 113 -4.87 -3.59 0.27
N THR A 114 -4.13 -3.63 -0.85
CA THR A 114 -4.23 -2.59 -1.88
C THR A 114 -5.47 -2.74 -2.75
N THR A 115 -5.93 -3.97 -2.99
CA THR A 115 -7.10 -4.22 -3.83
C THR A 115 -8.35 -3.51 -3.31
N PRO A 116 -8.75 -3.69 -2.03
CA PRO A 116 -9.93 -2.99 -1.54
C PRO A 116 -9.76 -1.48 -1.47
N MET A 117 -8.53 -1.00 -1.23
CA MET A 117 -8.30 0.45 -1.23
C MET A 117 -8.60 1.06 -2.60
N PHE A 118 -8.10 0.44 -3.69
CA PHE A 118 -8.40 0.92 -5.04
C PHE A 118 -9.90 0.78 -5.36
N MET A 119 -10.54 -0.30 -4.91
CA MET A 119 -11.98 -0.50 -5.10
C MET A 119 -12.78 0.61 -4.41
N MET A 120 -12.37 1.00 -3.20
CA MET A 120 -13.00 2.10 -2.46
C MET A 120 -12.81 3.42 -3.18
N LEU A 121 -11.62 3.69 -3.73
CA LEU A 121 -11.37 4.91 -4.50
C LEU A 121 -12.22 4.94 -5.77
N MET A 122 -12.44 3.80 -6.40
CA MET A 122 -13.33 3.70 -7.57
C MET A 122 -14.79 3.94 -7.18
N PHE A 123 -15.22 3.36 -6.06
CA PHE A 123 -16.58 3.51 -5.56
C PHE A 123 -16.89 4.97 -5.25
N THR A 124 -15.95 5.68 -4.61
CA THR A 124 -16.14 7.09 -4.26
C THR A 124 -15.74 8.06 -5.37
N SER A 125 -15.17 7.55 -6.47
CA SER A 125 -14.65 8.34 -7.60
C SER A 125 -13.64 9.39 -7.14
N SER A 126 -12.83 9.09 -6.13
CA SER A 126 -11.92 10.03 -5.47
C SER A 126 -10.57 10.05 -6.16
N LYS A 127 -10.30 11.08 -6.96
CA LYS A 127 -9.02 11.25 -7.65
C LYS A 127 -8.05 12.14 -6.88
N THR A 128 -8.58 13.01 -6.03
CA THR A 128 -7.77 13.94 -5.22
C THR A 128 -8.14 13.80 -3.74
N ILE A 129 -7.29 14.36 -2.87
CA ILE A 129 -7.57 14.41 -1.42
C ILE A 129 -8.84 15.19 -1.16
N LYS A 130 -9.07 16.26 -1.95
CA LYS A 130 -10.29 17.07 -1.83
C LYS A 130 -11.54 16.23 -2.09
N ASP A 131 -11.48 15.30 -3.06
CA ASP A 131 -12.62 14.42 -3.35
C ASP A 131 -12.93 13.50 -2.18
N LEU A 132 -11.91 13.09 -1.41
CA LEU A 132 -12.08 12.23 -0.24
C LEU A 132 -12.89 12.93 0.87
N THR A 133 -12.79 14.26 0.99
CA THR A 133 -13.56 14.99 2.00
C THR A 133 -15.06 14.95 1.74
N THR A 134 -15.46 14.70 0.49
CA THR A 134 -16.90 14.58 0.13
C THR A 134 -17.35 13.12 0.02
N ALA A 135 -16.46 12.16 0.21
CA ALA A 135 -16.77 10.73 0.04
C ALA A 135 -17.81 10.24 1.06
N TRP A 136 -17.84 10.85 2.26
CA TRP A 136 -18.80 10.47 3.30
C TRP A 136 -20.25 10.72 2.85
N SER A 137 -20.48 11.69 1.97
CA SER A 137 -21.82 11.98 1.45
C SER A 137 -22.31 10.86 0.52
N ILE A 138 -21.38 10.09 -0.08
CA ILE A 138 -21.73 8.94 -0.92
C ILE A 138 -22.21 7.78 -0.05
N SER A 139 -21.38 7.39 0.93
CA SER A 139 -21.74 6.37 1.91
C SER A 139 -20.85 6.49 3.14
N PRO A 140 -21.39 6.85 4.29
CA PRO A 140 -20.56 7.00 5.50
C PRO A 140 -19.96 5.68 5.98
N GLN A 141 -20.62 4.55 5.73
CA GLN A 141 -20.08 3.23 6.06
C GLN A 141 -18.79 2.94 5.29
N MET A 142 -18.75 3.30 4.02
CA MET A 142 -17.59 3.06 3.17
C MET A 142 -16.40 3.93 3.57
N THR A 143 -16.64 5.15 4.04
CA THR A 143 -15.55 5.99 4.55
C THR A 143 -14.91 5.42 5.82
N UNK A 144 -15.46 4.76 6.44
CA UNK A 144 -15.05 4.23 7.46
C UNK A 144 -14.25 3.20 7.23
N LEU A 145 -14.74 2.32 6.53
CA LEU A 145 -13.96 1.19 6.08
C LEU A 145 -12.68 1.63 5.39
N MET A 146 -12.74 2.69 4.61
CA MET A 146 -11.56 3.26 3.96
C MET A 146 -10.52 3.72 4.99
N VAL A 147 -10.95 4.34 6.09
CA VAL A 147 -10.06 4.74 7.18
C VAL A 147 -9.37 3.51 7.78
N MET A 148 -10.13 2.45 8.06
CA MET A 148 -9.57 1.21 8.60
C MET A 148 -8.56 0.59 7.64
N LEU A 149 -8.84 0.62 6.32
CA LEU A 149 -7.90 0.12 5.32
C LEU A 149 -6.61 0.94 5.29
N LEU A 150 -6.71 2.26 5.40
CA LEU A 150 -5.54 3.14 5.45
C LEU A 150 -4.69 2.87 6.70
N MET A 151 -5.33 2.62 7.85
CA MET A 151 -4.64 2.24 9.08
C MET A 151 -3.93 0.89 8.92
N SER A 152 -4.58 -0.06 8.21
CA SER A 152 -3.99 -1.36 7.92
C SER A 152 -2.76 -1.21 7.01
N LEU A 153 -2.87 -0.43 5.93
CA LEU A 153 -1.73 -0.15 5.04
C LEU A 153 -0.58 0.53 5.79
N GLY A 154 -0.91 1.40 6.74
CA GLY A 154 0.09 2.05 7.58
C GLY A 154 0.82 1.09 8.52
N GLY A 155 0.21 -0.06 8.81
CA GLY A 155 0.80 -1.08 9.65
C GLY A 155 0.61 -0.84 11.14
N LEU A 156 -0.56 -0.33 11.55
CA LEU A 156 -0.87 -0.17 12.97
C LEU A 156 -1.09 -1.54 13.62
N PRO A 157 -0.68 -1.72 14.90
CA PRO A 157 -0.61 -3.05 15.53
C PRO A 157 -1.88 -3.91 15.49
N PRO A 158 -3.12 -3.36 15.62
CA PRO A 158 -4.28 -4.26 15.59
C PRO A 158 -4.64 -4.76 14.19
N MET A 159 -3.98 -4.24 13.14
CA MET A 159 -4.36 -4.52 11.75
C MET A 159 -3.36 -5.47 11.06
N THR A 160 -3.81 -6.05 9.95
CA THR A 160 -3.06 -7.04 9.16
C THR A 160 -1.70 -6.51 8.67
N GLY A 161 -1.62 -5.23 8.32
CA GLY A 161 -0.40 -4.63 7.78
C GLY A 161 0.76 -4.55 8.74
N PHE A 162 0.53 -4.73 10.05
CA PHE A 162 1.59 -4.82 11.05
C PHE A 162 2.37 -6.14 10.94
N MET A 163 1.69 -7.23 10.60
CA MET A 163 2.27 -8.57 10.61
C MET A 163 3.54 -8.70 9.76
N PRO A 164 3.53 -8.29 8.46
CA PRO A 164 4.76 -8.46 7.66
C PRO A 164 5.90 -7.57 8.14
N LYS A 165 5.60 -6.37 8.61
CA LYS A 165 6.65 -5.48 9.13
C LYS A 165 7.29 -6.07 10.38
N TRP A 166 6.49 -6.63 11.28
CA TRP A 166 6.97 -7.28 12.50
C TRP A 166 7.86 -8.47 12.17
N LEU A 167 7.44 -9.34 11.25
CA LEU A 167 8.23 -10.50 10.84
C LEU A 167 9.55 -10.09 10.19
N ILE A 168 9.55 -9.08 9.37
CA ILE A 168 10.77 -8.54 8.76
C ILE A 168 11.72 -7.99 9.80
N UNK A 169 11.24 -7.34 10.61
CA UNK A 169 11.94 -6.81 11.54
C UNK A 169 12.58 -7.73 12.30
N GLN A 170 11.90 -8.78 12.85
CA GLN A 170 12.41 -9.90 13.64
C GLN A 170 13.54 -10.62 12.90
N GLU A 171 13.31 -11.01 11.67
CA GLU A 171 14.33 -11.71 10.89
C GLU A 171 15.61 -10.89 10.70
N MET A 172 15.48 -9.61 10.43
CA MET A 172 16.67 -8.77 10.24
C MET A 172 17.48 -8.61 11.53
N THR A 173 16.82 -8.55 12.69
CA THR A 173 17.54 -8.46 13.97
C THR A 173 18.24 -9.78 14.32
N THR A 174 17.67 -10.94 13.98
CA THR A 174 18.37 -12.21 14.20
C THR A 174 19.62 -12.34 13.33
N HIS A 175 19.64 -11.67 12.17
CA HIS A 175 20.82 -11.63 11.28
C HIS A 175 21.76 -10.46 11.58
N THR A 176 21.61 -9.82 12.74
CA THR A 176 22.48 -8.72 13.24
C THR A 176 22.48 -7.45 12.37
N LEU A 177 21.43 -7.23 11.55
CA LEU A 177 21.29 -6.04 10.70
C LEU A 177 20.50 -4.94 11.43
N THR A 178 20.92 -4.61 12.67
CA THR A 178 20.17 -3.71 13.55
C THR A 178 20.09 -2.28 13.02
N THR A 179 21.17 -1.77 12.42
CA THR A 179 21.16 -0.42 11.84
C THR A 179 20.15 -0.29 10.69
N ALA A 180 20.11 -1.30 9.81
CA ALA A 180 19.16 -1.33 8.70
C ALA A 180 17.72 -1.43 9.21
N THR A 181 17.46 -2.24 10.25
CA THR A 181 16.10 -2.35 10.81
C THR A 181 15.61 -1.05 11.42
N VAL A 182 16.50 -0.29 12.09
CA VAL A 182 16.14 1.00 12.65
C VAL A 182 15.77 1.99 11.54
N VAL A 183 16.56 2.04 10.46
CA VAL A 183 16.28 2.94 9.33
C VAL A 183 14.95 2.57 8.68
N LEU A 184 14.67 1.27 8.49
CA LEU A 184 13.40 0.82 7.92
C LEU A 184 12.22 1.18 8.82
N ALA A 185 12.36 1.02 10.14
CA ALA A 185 11.31 1.38 11.10
C ALA A 185 11.01 2.88 11.06
N LEU A 186 12.06 3.72 10.99
CA LEU A 186 11.89 5.17 10.90
C LEU A 186 11.22 5.56 9.56
N SER A 187 11.59 4.90 8.46
CA SER A 187 10.97 5.15 7.15
C SER A 187 9.48 4.77 7.15
N ALA A 188 9.08 3.77 7.96
CA ALA A 188 7.67 3.39 8.09
C ALA A 188 6.83 4.52 8.70
N LEU A 189 7.42 5.35 9.55
CA LEU A 189 6.72 6.51 10.12
C LEU A 189 6.36 7.55 9.05
N LEU A 190 7.22 7.70 8.03
CA LEU A 190 6.93 8.60 6.91
C LEU A 190 5.69 8.13 6.13
N SER A 191 5.63 6.84 5.85
CA SER A 191 4.48 6.27 5.13
C SER A 191 3.22 6.32 6.01
N LEU A 192 3.35 6.09 7.31
CA LEU A 192 2.23 6.20 8.25
C LEU A 192 1.65 7.61 8.25
N PHE A 193 2.50 8.64 8.15
CA PHE A 193 2.05 10.04 8.15
C PHE A 193 1.08 10.31 6.99
N PHE A 194 1.42 9.91 5.76
CA PHE A 194 0.51 10.21 4.66
C PHE A 194 -0.77 9.36 4.71
N TYR A 195 -0.74 8.15 5.27
CA TYR A 195 -1.97 7.37 5.49
C TYR A 195 -2.86 8.04 6.54
N LEU A 196 -2.26 8.55 7.63
CA LEU A 196 -3.01 9.28 8.66
C LEU A 196 -3.61 10.56 8.09
N ARG A 197 -2.87 11.27 7.23
CA ARG A 197 -3.38 12.47 6.57
C ARG A 197 -4.62 12.14 5.72
N LEU A 198 -4.56 11.05 4.94
CA LEU A 198 -5.70 10.62 4.14
C LEU A 198 -6.89 10.23 5.02
N SER A 199 -6.65 9.51 6.10
CA SER A 199 -7.73 9.11 7.02
C SER A 199 -8.35 10.31 7.71
N TYR A 200 -7.53 11.29 8.10
CA TYR A 200 -8.00 12.52 8.70
C TYR A 200 -8.90 13.30 7.73
N THR A 201 -8.44 13.47 6.49
CA THR A 201 -9.23 14.22 5.49
C THR A 201 -10.52 13.51 5.10
N SER A 202 -10.54 12.18 5.12
CA SER A 202 -11.74 11.42 4.72
C SER A 202 -12.78 11.33 5.84
N ALA A 203 -12.35 11.33 7.12
CA ALA A 203 -13.25 11.07 8.24
C ALA A 203 -13.55 12.29 9.12
N LEU A 204 -12.55 13.16 9.33
CA LEU A 204 -12.67 14.23 10.31
C LEU A 204 -12.94 15.60 9.69
N THR A 205 -12.44 15.87 8.47
CA THR A 205 -12.67 17.15 7.79
C THR A 205 -13.76 17.01 6.74
N THR A 206 -14.97 16.68 7.19
CA THR A 206 -16.11 16.51 6.29
C THR A 206 -16.74 17.87 5.95
N PHE A 207 -16.99 18.08 4.66
CA PHE A 207 -17.70 19.28 4.20
C PHE A 207 -19.19 19.14 4.49
N PRO A 208 -19.93 20.28 4.65
CA PRO A 208 -21.39 20.21 4.82
C PRO A 208 -22.05 19.58 3.59
N MET A 209 -23.22 19.03 3.81
CA MET A 209 -23.98 18.35 2.76
C MET A 209 -24.27 19.30 1.61
N THR A 210 -23.94 18.85 0.40
CA THR A 210 -24.26 19.55 -0.82
C THR A 210 -25.65 19.14 -1.30
N THR A 211 -26.25 19.97 -2.18
CA THR A 211 -27.55 19.65 -2.78
C THR A 211 -27.51 18.36 -3.61
N LYS A 212 -26.33 17.95 -4.05
CA LYS A 212 -26.14 16.70 -4.80
C LYS A 212 -26.53 15.47 -3.98
N THR A 213 -26.42 15.52 -2.64
CA THR A 213 -26.76 14.38 -1.78
C THR A 213 -28.26 14.10 -1.79
N THR A 214 -29.10 15.13 -1.99
CA THR A 214 -30.57 14.97 -2.02
C THR A 214 -31.06 14.23 -3.25
N TYR A 215 -30.31 14.29 -4.36
CA TYR A 215 -30.69 13.64 -5.61
C TYR A 215 -30.04 12.27 -5.79
N LYS A 216 -29.29 11.83 -4.82
CA LYS A 216 -28.47 10.62 -4.89
C LYS A 216 -29.29 9.32 -4.89
N TRP A 217 -30.51 9.35 -4.42
CA TRP A 217 -31.35 8.17 -4.34
C TRP A 217 -31.63 7.50 -5.70
N ARG A 218 -31.47 8.25 -6.80
CA ARG A 218 -31.65 7.76 -8.15
C ARG A 218 -30.39 7.19 -8.79
N PHE A 219 -29.20 7.53 -8.26
CA PHE A 219 -27.92 7.21 -8.87
C PHE A 219 -27.05 6.41 -7.90
N GLN A 220 -27.29 5.12 -7.83
CA GLN A 220 -26.45 4.23 -7.02
C GLN A 220 -25.32 3.71 -7.90
N PRO A 221 -24.06 3.76 -7.42
CA PRO A 221 -22.95 3.20 -8.18
C PRO A 221 -23.07 1.69 -8.29
N LYS A 222 -22.98 1.18 -9.52
CA LYS A 222 -23.03 -0.25 -9.81
C LYS A 222 -21.62 -0.83 -9.71
N LEU A 223 -21.19 -1.12 -8.52
CA LEU A 223 -19.90 -1.77 -8.31
C LEU A 223 -20.11 -3.13 -7.67
N MET A 224 -19.20 -4.06 -7.97
CA MET A 224 -19.23 -5.39 -7.37
C MET A 224 -18.87 -5.26 -5.89
N THR A 225 -19.88 -5.32 -5.03
CA THR A 225 -19.71 -5.18 -3.59
C THR A 225 -19.22 -6.47 -2.93
N THR A 226 -19.52 -7.63 -3.54
CA THR A 226 -19.15 -8.93 -2.98
C THR A 226 -17.63 -9.12 -2.89
N PRO A 227 -16.83 -8.93 -3.95
CA PRO A 227 -15.37 -9.05 -3.81
C PRO A 227 -14.78 -7.99 -2.90
N MET A 228 -15.41 -6.82 -2.83
CA MET A 228 -14.99 -5.75 -1.94
C MET A 228 -15.12 -6.16 -0.47
N UNK A 229 -15.90 -6.76 -0.18
CA UNK A 229 -16.14 -7.15 1.01
C UNK A 229 -15.29 -8.08 1.50
N ILE A 230 -15.17 -9.11 0.76
CA ILE A 230 -14.26 -10.21 1.09
C ILE A 230 -12.83 -9.64 1.29
N THR A 231 -12.36 -8.83 0.38
CA THR A 231 -11.00 -8.26 0.46
C THR A 231 -10.85 -7.32 1.65
N ILE A 232 -11.88 -6.56 2.03
CA ILE A 232 -11.83 -5.68 3.20
C ILE A 232 -11.71 -6.51 4.49
N SER A 233 -12.54 -7.56 4.64
CA SER A 233 -12.49 -8.38 5.84
C SER A 233 -11.12 -9.07 5.98
N LEU A 234 -10.58 -9.58 4.87
CA LEU A 234 -9.24 -10.18 4.88
C LEU A 234 -8.16 -9.15 5.24
N SER A 235 -8.26 -7.93 4.69
CA SER A 235 -7.24 -6.90 4.93
C SER A 235 -7.24 -6.38 6.37
N LEU A 236 -8.33 -6.55 7.11
CA LEU A 236 -8.44 -6.05 8.47
C LEU A 236 -8.20 -7.12 9.53
N LEU A 237 -8.64 -8.37 9.28
CA LEU A 237 -8.77 -9.38 10.31
C LEU A 237 -7.79 -10.56 10.19
N LEU A 238 -6.78 -10.50 9.34
CA LEU A 238 -5.82 -11.60 9.21
C LEU A 238 -4.81 -11.68 10.35
N LEU A 239 -4.60 -10.60 11.12
CA LEU A 239 -3.60 -10.61 12.18
C LEU A 239 -3.87 -11.68 13.25
N PRO A 240 -5.11 -11.86 13.77
CA PRO A 240 -5.37 -12.94 14.72
C PRO A 240 -5.23 -14.34 14.13
N MET A 241 -5.23 -14.46 12.79
CA MET A 241 -5.12 -15.74 12.09
C MET A 241 -3.66 -16.15 11.83
N THR A 242 -2.68 -15.39 12.35
CA THR A 242 -1.26 -15.66 12.10
C THR A 242 -0.81 -17.08 12.51
N PRO A 243 -1.29 -17.69 13.62
CA PRO A 243 -0.84 -19.04 13.95
C PRO A 243 -1.25 -20.10 12.93
N ILE A 244 -2.25 -19.81 12.09
CA ILE A 244 -2.73 -20.73 11.05
C ILE A 244 -1.94 -20.56 9.75
N LEU A 245 -1.38 -19.36 9.51
CA LEU A 245 -0.61 -19.02 8.32
C LEU A 245 0.86 -19.41 8.46
#